data_7e6617fa5a0105c35873e7599ebe7706
#
_entry.id   7e6617fa5a0105c35873e7599ebe7706
#
_cell.length_a   1.000
_cell.length_b   1.000
_cell.length_c   1.000
_cell.angle_alpha   90.00
_cell.angle_beta   90.00
_cell.angle_gamma   90.00
#
_symmetry.space_group_name_H-M   'P 1'
#
loop_
_entity.id
_entity.type
_entity.pdbx_description
1 polymer ?
#
loop_
_entity_poly.entity_id
_entity_poly.type
_entity_poly.pdbx_seq_one_letter_code
_entity_poly.pdbx_strand_id
1 'polypeptide(L)'
;VEHTVIAHGEVAPLGVIDLVPEVGGRVLSMSPTFRVGAFIRAGETLLELDPIDFERKVIIARSAVREAELSRALEAAQGEVARDEWESLDIGEASPLALREPQLGLADARLEAARAQLAMAERDLTRTKITAPFDGRVWSKRVDAGQVVAAGVAIARLARTDRVEVVLPIRDEDLAFLDIPLFPSGNGSFEGPTVQLRARFAGAERSWIGHIRRVEGELDPRTRMVRLVAEVEEPFRPGDDREVPLSPGLYVEAEISGRRAGGVFVLPRSAWYEGTSILVVDDETQISIRTPEIERVARDTIIVRSGISAGERVVISPLEAAVDGMRVKIGDGGTE
;
A
#
# COMPACT_ATOMS: atom_id res chain seq x y z
N VAL A 1 9.45 -27.11 -15.97
CA VAL A 1 8.32 -26.24 -16.31
C VAL A 1 8.03 -25.36 -15.13
N GLU A 2 7.69 -24.10 -15.35
CA GLU A 2 7.25 -23.17 -14.31
C GLU A 2 5.72 -23.21 -14.25
N HIS A 3 5.20 -23.41 -13.04
CA HIS A 3 3.75 -23.34 -12.83
C HIS A 3 3.29 -21.89 -12.93
N THR A 4 2.13 -21.67 -13.49
CA THR A 4 1.49 -20.35 -13.57
C THR A 4 0.11 -20.42 -12.95
N VAL A 5 -0.19 -19.50 -12.04
CA VAL A 5 -1.52 -19.38 -11.45
C VAL A 5 -2.19 -18.12 -11.98
N ILE A 6 -3.41 -18.29 -12.52
CA ILE A 6 -4.20 -17.18 -13.06
C ILE A 6 -5.23 -16.77 -12.01
N ALA A 7 -5.28 -15.48 -11.72
CA ALA A 7 -6.25 -14.87 -10.85
C ALA A 7 -6.78 -13.56 -11.46
N HIS A 8 -7.86 -13.04 -10.89
CA HIS A 8 -8.44 -11.77 -11.35
C HIS A 8 -8.68 -10.88 -10.15
N GLY A 9 -8.45 -9.58 -10.31
CA GLY A 9 -8.64 -8.62 -9.24
C GLY A 9 -8.88 -7.22 -9.72
N GLU A 10 -9.32 -6.37 -8.82
CA GLU A 10 -9.48 -4.94 -9.05
C GLU A 10 -8.28 -4.19 -8.49
N VAL A 11 -7.80 -3.21 -9.24
CA VAL A 11 -6.72 -2.32 -8.81
C VAL A 11 -7.25 -1.33 -7.79
N ALA A 12 -6.64 -1.27 -6.63
CA ALA A 12 -6.97 -0.32 -5.57
C ALA A 12 -5.75 0.55 -5.22
N PRO A 13 -5.93 1.77 -4.75
CA PRO A 13 -4.82 2.55 -4.21
C PRO A 13 -4.35 1.92 -2.90
N LEU A 14 -3.04 1.94 -2.62
CA LEU A 14 -2.44 1.44 -1.38
C LEU A 14 -3.07 2.07 -0.13
N GLY A 15 -3.49 3.32 -0.21
CA GLY A 15 -4.17 4.01 0.88
C GLY A 15 -4.95 5.22 0.39
N VAL A 16 -6.10 5.41 1.01
CA VAL A 16 -6.94 6.60 0.83
C VAL A 16 -7.15 7.21 2.20
N ILE A 17 -6.86 8.49 2.34
CA ILE A 17 -7.10 9.23 3.57
C ILE A 17 -8.14 10.33 3.37
N ASP A 18 -8.86 10.63 4.42
CA ASP A 18 -9.66 11.84 4.50
C ASP A 18 -8.76 13.00 4.96
N LEU A 19 -8.68 14.06 4.15
CA LEU A 19 -7.99 15.29 4.51
C LEU A 19 -8.87 16.09 5.46
N VAL A 20 -8.41 16.22 6.70
CA VAL A 20 -9.16 16.84 7.79
C VAL A 20 -8.38 18.04 8.31
N PRO A 21 -8.94 19.26 8.32
CA PRO A 21 -8.32 20.42 8.96
C PRO A 21 -8.23 20.25 10.47
N GLU A 22 -7.06 20.59 11.05
CA GLU A 22 -6.88 20.58 12.51
C GLU A 22 -7.42 21.85 13.18
N VAL A 23 -7.57 22.94 12.40
CA VAL A 23 -8.17 24.21 12.85
C VAL A 23 -9.31 24.60 11.91
N GLY A 24 -10.32 25.27 12.43
CA GLY A 24 -11.44 25.77 11.63
C GLY A 24 -11.22 27.23 11.19
N GLY A 25 -11.79 27.59 10.06
CA GLY A 25 -11.70 28.93 9.52
C GLY A 25 -12.34 29.08 8.15
N ARG A 26 -12.37 30.30 7.63
CA ARG A 26 -12.78 30.56 6.26
C ARG A 26 -11.64 30.22 5.29
N VAL A 27 -11.94 29.55 4.21
CA VAL A 27 -10.99 29.27 3.13
C VAL A 27 -10.69 30.57 2.38
N LEU A 28 -9.47 31.07 2.50
CA LEU A 28 -9.00 32.29 1.86
C LEU A 28 -8.60 32.04 0.42
N SER A 29 -7.79 30.99 0.21
CA SER A 29 -7.26 30.62 -1.11
C SER A 29 -7.15 29.11 -1.27
N MET A 30 -7.09 28.66 -2.53
CA MET A 30 -6.92 27.26 -2.89
C MET A 30 -5.91 27.14 -4.01
N SER A 31 -5.07 26.10 -3.93
CA SER A 31 -4.14 25.78 -5.01
C SER A 31 -4.90 25.39 -6.29
N PRO A 32 -4.43 25.83 -7.46
CA PRO A 32 -4.97 25.38 -8.75
C PRO A 32 -4.88 23.86 -8.95
N THR A 33 -3.92 23.20 -8.29
CA THR A 33 -3.73 21.74 -8.29
C THR A 33 -4.73 21.00 -7.40
N PHE A 34 -5.41 21.69 -6.48
CA PHE A 34 -6.40 21.06 -5.60
C PHE A 34 -7.75 20.87 -6.31
N ARG A 35 -7.75 20.01 -7.34
CA ARG A 35 -8.93 19.63 -8.14
C ARG A 35 -9.06 18.12 -8.17
N VAL A 36 -10.29 17.63 -8.23
CA VAL A 36 -10.56 16.19 -8.38
C VAL A 36 -9.82 15.64 -9.61
N GLY A 37 -9.07 14.57 -9.40
CA GLY A 37 -8.26 13.93 -10.41
C GLY A 37 -6.85 14.50 -10.60
N ALA A 38 -6.50 15.65 -10.02
CA ALA A 38 -5.17 16.22 -10.12
C ALA A 38 -4.16 15.50 -9.20
N PHE A 39 -2.90 15.48 -9.64
CA PHE A 39 -1.79 15.03 -8.82
C PHE A 39 -1.30 16.14 -7.91
N ILE A 40 -0.89 15.77 -6.70
CA ILE A 40 -0.37 16.64 -5.64
C ILE A 40 0.93 16.06 -5.11
N ARG A 41 1.83 16.93 -4.62
CA ARG A 41 3.10 16.52 -4.02
C ARG A 41 3.08 16.67 -2.51
N ALA A 42 3.83 15.82 -1.82
CA ALA A 42 4.03 15.94 -0.38
C ALA A 42 4.50 17.35 0.01
N GLY A 43 3.88 17.94 1.03
CA GLY A 43 4.17 19.29 1.49
C GLY A 43 3.57 20.43 0.63
N GLU A 44 2.95 20.13 -0.50
CA GLU A 44 2.27 21.13 -1.32
C GLU A 44 1.06 21.71 -0.57
N THR A 45 0.97 23.05 -0.50
CA THR A 45 -0.17 23.74 0.11
C THR A 45 -1.40 23.58 -0.79
N LEU A 46 -2.44 22.93 -0.29
CA LEU A 46 -3.67 22.68 -1.01
C LEU A 46 -4.68 23.80 -0.85
N LEU A 47 -4.78 24.34 0.36
CA LEU A 47 -5.60 25.50 0.67
C LEU A 47 -5.06 26.26 1.90
N GLU A 48 -5.44 27.53 2.02
CA GLU A 48 -5.12 28.36 3.17
C GLU A 48 -6.41 28.89 3.79
N LEU A 49 -6.48 28.78 5.11
CA LEU A 49 -7.52 29.41 5.91
C LEU A 49 -7.11 30.85 6.24
N ASP A 50 -8.10 31.70 6.54
CA ASP A 50 -7.85 33.09 6.97
C ASP A 50 -6.98 33.09 8.25
N PRO A 51 -5.74 33.61 8.20
CA PRO A 51 -4.80 33.52 9.30
C PRO A 51 -4.96 34.63 10.34
N ILE A 52 -5.75 35.69 10.05
CA ILE A 52 -5.77 36.94 10.83
C ILE A 52 -5.99 36.72 12.33
N ASP A 53 -6.95 35.87 12.69
CA ASP A 53 -7.23 35.62 14.12
C ASP A 53 -6.14 34.76 14.79
N PHE A 54 -5.48 33.89 14.05
CA PHE A 54 -4.35 33.11 14.53
C PHE A 54 -3.10 33.97 14.71
N GLU A 55 -2.83 34.89 13.78
CA GLU A 55 -1.73 35.86 13.90
C GLU A 55 -1.90 36.76 15.13
N ARG A 56 -3.13 37.22 15.40
CA ARG A 56 -3.43 37.97 16.61
C ARG A 56 -3.16 37.17 17.89
N LYS A 57 -3.54 35.89 17.92
CA LYS A 57 -3.23 35.01 19.05
C LYS A 57 -1.75 34.85 19.29
N VAL A 58 -0.94 34.71 18.23
CA VAL A 58 0.53 34.66 18.30
C VAL A 58 1.09 35.97 18.89
N ILE A 59 0.60 37.13 18.46
CA ILE A 59 1.04 38.45 18.97
C ILE A 59 0.73 38.56 20.47
N ILE A 60 -0.45 38.17 20.90
CA ILE A 60 -0.87 38.21 22.32
C ILE A 60 0.01 37.26 23.15
N ALA A 61 0.20 36.01 22.71
CA ALA A 61 1.02 35.04 23.42
C ALA A 61 2.49 35.47 23.50
N ARG A 62 3.03 36.10 22.43
CA ARG A 62 4.38 36.64 22.43
C ARG A 62 4.55 37.80 23.42
N SER A 63 3.52 38.62 23.58
CA SER A 63 3.53 39.68 24.60
C SER A 63 3.53 39.10 26.02
N ALA A 64 2.78 38.04 26.28
CA ALA A 64 2.77 37.35 27.57
C ALA A 64 4.15 36.74 27.92
N VAL A 65 4.88 36.19 26.94
CA VAL A 65 6.26 35.71 27.14
C VAL A 65 7.17 36.85 27.56
N ARG A 66 7.11 38.01 26.90
CA ARG A 66 7.95 39.18 27.26
C ARG A 66 7.64 39.70 28.66
N GLU A 67 6.37 39.72 29.07
CA GLU A 67 5.96 40.09 30.44
C GLU A 67 6.53 39.13 31.47
N ALA A 68 6.42 37.82 31.21
CA ALA A 68 6.97 36.79 32.09
C ALA A 68 8.51 36.83 32.18
N GLU A 69 9.19 37.10 31.03
CA GLU A 69 10.65 37.31 31.01
C GLU A 69 11.08 38.51 31.86
N LEU A 70 10.35 39.63 31.75
CA LEU A 70 10.60 40.80 32.60
C LEU A 70 10.38 40.50 34.09
N SER A 71 9.26 39.83 34.42
CA SER A 71 8.95 39.42 35.80
C SER A 71 10.04 38.53 36.38
N ARG A 72 10.52 37.55 35.63
CA ARG A 72 11.61 36.66 36.02
C ARG A 72 12.92 37.44 36.25
N ALA A 73 13.26 38.37 35.35
CA ALA A 73 14.48 39.18 35.45
C ALA A 73 14.45 40.07 36.70
N LEU A 74 13.27 40.64 37.02
CA LEU A 74 13.11 41.46 38.23
C LEU A 74 13.28 40.60 39.52
N GLU A 75 12.67 39.41 39.57
CA GLU A 75 12.82 38.50 40.72
C GLU A 75 14.28 38.01 40.89
N ALA A 76 14.96 37.73 39.77
CA ALA A 76 16.36 37.32 39.77
C ALA A 76 17.25 38.45 40.35
N ALA A 77 17.07 39.69 39.86
CA ALA A 77 17.83 40.85 40.37
C ALA A 77 17.55 41.14 41.85
N GLN A 78 16.30 41.00 42.31
CA GLN A 78 15.96 41.14 43.74
C GLN A 78 16.56 40.02 44.59
N GLY A 79 16.66 38.81 44.04
CA GLY A 79 17.32 37.67 44.67
C GLY A 79 18.83 37.91 44.84
N GLU A 80 19.50 38.50 43.83
CA GLU A 80 20.90 38.89 43.92
C GLU A 80 21.15 39.95 45.02
N VAL A 81 20.33 41.00 45.03
CA VAL A 81 20.40 42.04 46.07
C VAL A 81 20.20 41.42 47.46
N ALA A 82 19.20 40.57 47.63
CA ALA A 82 18.97 39.90 48.94
C ALA A 82 20.15 39.01 49.34
N ARG A 83 20.83 38.38 48.42
CA ARG A 83 22.04 37.58 48.70
C ARG A 83 23.20 38.45 49.13
N ASP A 84 23.50 39.55 48.44
CA ASP A 84 24.57 40.50 48.77
C ASP A 84 24.31 41.15 50.15
N GLU A 85 23.06 41.53 50.43
CA GLU A 85 22.69 42.07 51.75
C GLU A 85 22.90 41.04 52.86
N TRP A 86 22.51 39.78 52.67
CA TRP A 86 22.68 38.72 53.66
C TRP A 86 24.15 38.41 53.91
N GLU A 87 24.98 38.32 52.86
CA GLU A 87 26.44 38.13 52.96
C GLU A 87 27.10 39.24 53.74
N SER A 88 26.62 40.51 53.59
CA SER A 88 27.17 41.64 54.31
C SER A 88 26.89 41.63 55.82
N LEU A 89 25.88 40.90 56.28
CA LEU A 89 25.49 40.83 57.68
C LEU A 89 26.23 39.73 58.50
N ASP A 90 26.89 38.81 57.82
CA ASP A 90 27.70 37.68 58.43
C ASP A 90 26.90 36.86 59.48
N ILE A 91 25.61 36.65 59.26
CA ILE A 91 24.67 36.02 60.24
C ILE A 91 24.34 34.55 59.94
N GLY A 92 25.20 33.85 59.17
CA GLY A 92 25.05 32.44 58.84
C GLY A 92 24.32 32.18 57.53
N GLU A 93 23.84 30.94 57.31
CA GLU A 93 23.20 30.55 56.07
C GLU A 93 21.82 31.22 55.86
N ALA A 94 21.60 31.79 54.68
CA ALA A 94 20.30 32.38 54.30
C ALA A 94 19.26 31.30 54.04
N SER A 95 18.04 31.53 54.47
CA SER A 95 16.94 30.65 54.09
C SER A 95 16.56 30.83 52.59
N PRO A 96 16.07 29.80 51.91
CA PRO A 96 15.60 29.93 50.53
C PRO A 96 14.54 31.04 50.33
N LEU A 97 13.73 31.30 51.33
CA LEU A 97 12.75 32.39 51.32
C LEU A 97 13.41 33.76 51.39
N ALA A 98 14.47 33.92 52.21
CA ALA A 98 15.22 35.17 52.28
C ALA A 98 15.92 35.47 50.95
N LEU A 99 16.41 34.46 50.27
CA LEU A 99 17.03 34.56 48.92
C LEU A 99 16.01 34.63 47.75
N ARG A 100 14.71 34.70 48.07
CA ARG A 100 13.62 34.76 47.08
C ARG A 100 13.57 33.58 46.10
N GLU A 101 14.17 32.44 46.42
CA GLU A 101 14.18 31.25 45.54
C GLU A 101 12.79 30.76 45.14
N PRO A 102 11.78 30.69 46.08
CA PRO A 102 10.42 30.30 45.69
C PRO A 102 9.75 31.30 44.74
N GLN A 103 10.03 32.61 44.86
CA GLN A 103 9.52 33.66 43.98
C GLN A 103 10.12 33.54 42.58
N LEU A 104 11.43 33.30 42.49
CA LEU A 104 12.12 33.04 41.24
C LEU A 104 11.60 31.77 40.59
N GLY A 105 11.40 30.68 41.36
CA GLY A 105 10.80 29.44 40.85
C GLY A 105 9.38 29.64 40.28
N LEU A 106 8.57 30.47 40.95
CA LEU A 106 7.25 30.83 40.45
C LEU A 106 7.32 31.64 39.13
N ALA A 107 8.26 32.57 39.04
CA ALA A 107 8.50 33.38 37.83
C ALA A 107 8.98 32.50 36.67
N ASP A 108 9.87 31.53 36.93
CA ASP A 108 10.30 30.54 35.93
C ASP A 108 9.13 29.69 35.43
N ALA A 109 8.31 29.17 36.32
CA ALA A 109 7.10 28.40 35.92
C ALA A 109 6.10 29.22 35.07
N ARG A 110 5.93 30.50 35.38
CA ARG A 110 5.10 31.42 34.58
C ARG A 110 5.68 31.64 33.17
N LEU A 111 6.97 31.80 33.08
CA LEU A 111 7.67 31.95 31.80
C LEU A 111 7.52 30.69 30.93
N GLU A 112 7.71 29.52 31.53
CA GLU A 112 7.50 28.25 30.81
C GLU A 112 6.04 28.10 30.33
N ALA A 113 5.07 28.44 31.14
CA ALA A 113 3.66 28.42 30.76
C ALA A 113 3.35 29.38 29.59
N ALA A 114 3.90 30.60 29.63
CA ALA A 114 3.75 31.60 28.56
C ALA A 114 4.43 31.11 27.24
N ARG A 115 5.60 30.52 27.32
CA ARG A 115 6.28 29.90 26.16
C ARG A 115 5.49 28.76 25.55
N ALA A 116 4.90 27.89 26.38
CA ALA A 116 4.04 26.81 25.92
C ALA A 116 2.80 27.37 25.19
N GLN A 117 2.20 28.43 25.72
CA GLN A 117 1.06 29.09 25.07
C GLN A 117 1.43 29.72 23.72
N LEU A 118 2.61 30.33 23.61
CA LEU A 118 3.11 30.86 22.34
C LEU A 118 3.32 29.73 21.33
N ALA A 119 3.96 28.65 21.72
CA ALA A 119 4.17 27.49 20.85
C ALA A 119 2.86 26.84 20.37
N MET A 120 1.81 26.86 21.20
CA MET A 120 0.46 26.44 20.76
C MET A 120 -0.10 27.38 19.70
N ALA A 121 -0.06 28.69 19.92
CA ALA A 121 -0.57 29.68 18.98
C ALA A 121 0.16 29.65 17.63
N GLU A 122 1.48 29.47 17.64
CA GLU A 122 2.31 29.34 16.41
C GLU A 122 1.99 28.04 15.64
N ARG A 123 1.76 26.94 16.33
CA ARG A 123 1.29 25.70 15.69
C ARG A 123 -0.07 25.87 15.05
N ASP A 124 -1.00 26.48 15.72
CA ASP A 124 -2.35 26.72 15.18
C ASP A 124 -2.30 27.63 13.95
N LEU A 125 -1.42 28.64 13.95
CA LEU A 125 -1.17 29.46 12.77
C LEU A 125 -0.58 28.64 11.61
N THR A 126 0.37 27.75 11.89
CA THR A 126 0.91 26.84 10.86
C THR A 126 -0.17 25.93 10.27
N ARG A 127 -1.11 25.46 11.09
CA ARG A 127 -2.24 24.60 10.70
C ARG A 127 -3.29 25.30 9.84
N THR A 128 -3.23 26.63 9.69
CA THR A 128 -4.07 27.34 8.72
C THR A 128 -3.69 27.04 7.27
N LYS A 129 -2.44 26.59 7.03
CA LYS A 129 -1.99 26.09 5.74
C LYS A 129 -2.15 24.58 5.69
N ILE A 130 -3.11 24.13 4.92
CA ILE A 130 -3.41 22.71 4.78
C ILE A 130 -2.59 22.17 3.62
N THR A 131 -1.66 21.27 3.92
CA THR A 131 -0.72 20.68 2.96
C THR A 131 -1.04 19.22 2.67
N ALA A 132 -0.57 18.74 1.51
CA ALA A 132 -0.63 17.33 1.16
C ALA A 132 0.36 16.53 2.02
N PRO A 133 -0.07 15.45 2.70
CA PRO A 133 0.82 14.67 3.57
C PRO A 133 1.73 13.70 2.80
N PHE A 134 1.45 13.43 1.53
CA PHE A 134 2.19 12.53 0.64
C PHE A 134 1.96 12.89 -0.83
N ASP A 135 2.75 12.29 -1.71
CA ASP A 135 2.53 12.33 -3.16
C ASP A 135 1.29 11.51 -3.50
N GLY A 136 0.32 12.15 -4.13
CA GLY A 136 -0.96 11.52 -4.31
C GLY A 136 -1.83 12.18 -5.38
N ARG A 137 -3.09 11.72 -5.42
CA ARG A 137 -4.12 12.25 -6.29
C ARG A 137 -5.35 12.64 -5.49
N VAL A 138 -5.96 13.76 -5.83
CA VAL A 138 -7.22 14.20 -5.22
C VAL A 138 -8.35 13.31 -5.74
N TRP A 139 -8.90 12.46 -4.84
CA TRP A 139 -10.01 11.56 -5.18
C TRP A 139 -11.36 12.25 -5.15
N SER A 140 -11.60 13.04 -4.12
CA SER A 140 -12.80 13.87 -4.00
C SER A 140 -12.50 15.15 -3.22
N LYS A 141 -13.28 16.19 -3.47
CA LYS A 141 -13.19 17.50 -2.81
C LYS A 141 -14.59 17.95 -2.41
N ARG A 142 -14.73 18.48 -1.18
CA ARG A 142 -16.00 18.93 -0.60
C ARG A 142 -15.97 20.39 -0.11
N VAL A 143 -14.96 21.15 -0.52
CA VAL A 143 -14.73 22.51 -0.06
C VAL A 143 -14.40 23.41 -1.23
N ASP A 144 -14.85 24.66 -1.17
CA ASP A 144 -14.53 25.71 -2.14
C ASP A 144 -14.04 26.99 -1.44
N ALA A 145 -13.35 27.86 -2.22
CA ALA A 145 -12.87 29.14 -1.70
C ALA A 145 -14.03 30.00 -1.17
N GLY A 146 -13.81 30.65 -0.04
CA GLY A 146 -14.80 31.46 0.65
C GLY A 146 -15.71 30.68 1.61
N GLN A 147 -15.73 29.35 1.58
CA GLN A 147 -16.48 28.53 2.55
C GLN A 147 -15.81 28.51 3.91
N VAL A 148 -16.59 28.23 4.94
CA VAL A 148 -16.09 28.01 6.31
C VAL A 148 -15.99 26.52 6.55
N VAL A 149 -14.82 26.08 7.02
CA VAL A 149 -14.56 24.70 7.41
C VAL A 149 -14.41 24.59 8.92
N ALA A 150 -14.85 23.48 9.48
CA ALA A 150 -14.68 23.18 10.89
C ALA A 150 -13.51 22.23 11.10
N ALA A 151 -12.80 22.37 12.23
CA ALA A 151 -11.80 21.39 12.65
C ALA A 151 -12.43 20.00 12.79
N GLY A 152 -11.73 18.96 12.38
CA GLY A 152 -12.18 17.59 12.48
C GLY A 152 -13.14 17.12 11.37
N VAL A 153 -13.52 17.96 10.41
CA VAL A 153 -14.42 17.61 9.30
C VAL A 153 -13.65 17.39 8.01
N ALA A 154 -13.86 16.23 7.37
CA ALA A 154 -13.20 15.89 6.12
C ALA A 154 -13.57 16.83 4.97
N ILE A 155 -12.57 17.46 4.35
CA ILE A 155 -12.73 18.42 3.24
C ILE A 155 -12.40 17.82 1.88
N ALA A 156 -11.60 16.75 1.85
CA ALA A 156 -11.23 16.02 0.64
C ALA A 156 -10.83 14.59 0.98
N ARG A 157 -10.75 13.74 -0.05
CA ARG A 157 -10.11 12.43 0.02
C ARG A 157 -8.91 12.42 -0.91
N LEU A 158 -7.78 11.94 -0.39
CA LEU A 158 -6.52 11.85 -1.11
C LEU A 158 -6.11 10.38 -1.22
N ALA A 159 -5.75 9.95 -2.41
CA ALA A 159 -5.23 8.61 -2.67
C ALA A 159 -3.73 8.69 -2.94
N ARG A 160 -2.96 7.76 -2.36
CA ARG A 160 -1.53 7.62 -2.66
C ARG A 160 -1.32 7.18 -4.10
N THR A 161 -0.21 7.62 -4.70
CA THR A 161 0.15 7.29 -6.09
C THR A 161 1.51 6.63 -6.23
N ASP A 162 2.22 6.42 -5.13
CA ASP A 162 3.50 5.73 -5.11
C ASP A 162 3.36 4.23 -5.44
N ARG A 163 2.24 3.61 -5.02
CA ARG A 163 1.92 2.21 -5.28
C ARG A 163 0.43 2.01 -5.43
N VAL A 164 0.09 0.93 -6.15
CA VAL A 164 -1.26 0.36 -6.16
C VAL A 164 -1.22 -1.10 -5.75
N GLU A 165 -2.32 -1.56 -5.22
CA GLU A 165 -2.53 -2.94 -4.82
C GLU A 165 -3.56 -3.60 -5.71
N VAL A 166 -3.39 -4.91 -5.93
CA VAL A 166 -4.39 -5.76 -6.56
C VAL A 166 -4.66 -6.93 -5.65
N VAL A 167 -5.88 -7.04 -5.16
CA VAL A 167 -6.31 -8.18 -4.34
C VAL A 167 -6.71 -9.31 -5.26
N LEU A 168 -5.99 -10.42 -5.16
CA LEU A 168 -6.11 -11.61 -6.00
C LEU A 168 -6.65 -12.79 -5.19
N PRO A 169 -7.94 -13.12 -5.28
CA PRO A 169 -8.48 -14.31 -4.66
C PRO A 169 -8.01 -15.56 -5.42
N ILE A 170 -7.37 -16.48 -4.71
CA ILE A 170 -6.80 -17.72 -5.22
C ILE A 170 -7.38 -18.90 -4.45
N ARG A 171 -7.66 -20.01 -5.13
CA ARG A 171 -8.11 -21.23 -4.49
C ARG A 171 -7.01 -21.84 -3.64
N ASP A 172 -7.36 -22.50 -2.55
CA ASP A 172 -6.43 -23.17 -1.66
C ASP A 172 -5.54 -24.19 -2.39
N GLU A 173 -6.10 -24.94 -3.33
CA GLU A 173 -5.37 -25.90 -4.16
C GLU A 173 -4.30 -25.27 -5.06
N ASP A 174 -4.51 -24.04 -5.54
CA ASP A 174 -3.55 -23.33 -6.39
C ASP A 174 -2.36 -22.76 -5.60
N LEU A 175 -2.51 -22.57 -4.28
CA LEU A 175 -1.41 -22.13 -3.40
C LEU A 175 -0.26 -23.15 -3.34
N ALA A 176 -0.55 -24.45 -3.53
CA ALA A 176 0.47 -25.49 -3.54
C ALA A 176 1.52 -25.27 -4.66
N PHE A 177 1.16 -24.57 -5.72
CA PHE A 177 2.01 -24.30 -6.87
C PHE A 177 2.78 -22.96 -6.76
N LEU A 178 2.53 -22.18 -5.72
CA LEU A 178 3.19 -20.90 -5.48
C LEU A 178 4.27 -21.03 -4.40
N ASP A 179 5.32 -20.23 -4.52
CA ASP A 179 6.34 -20.11 -3.47
C ASP A 179 6.03 -18.91 -2.57
N ILE A 180 5.06 -19.11 -1.69
CA ILE A 180 4.52 -18.08 -0.82
C ILE A 180 4.50 -18.58 0.62
N PRO A 181 5.08 -17.84 1.58
CA PRO A 181 4.94 -18.17 2.99
C PRO A 181 3.48 -17.92 3.44
N LEU A 182 2.75 -18.97 3.78
CA LEU A 182 1.37 -18.85 4.26
C LEU A 182 1.29 -18.15 5.63
N PHE A 183 2.35 -18.22 6.40
CA PHE A 183 2.49 -17.57 7.71
C PHE A 183 3.80 -16.80 7.76
N PRO A 184 3.86 -15.62 7.13
CA PRO A 184 5.07 -14.80 7.15
C PRO A 184 5.39 -14.34 8.57
N SER A 185 6.67 -14.44 8.96
CA SER A 185 7.16 -13.93 10.23
C SER A 185 7.30 -12.41 10.18
N GLY A 186 7.02 -11.73 11.30
CA GLY A 186 7.19 -10.28 11.41
C GLY A 186 5.93 -9.48 11.01
N ASN A 187 6.08 -8.45 10.20
CA ASN A 187 4.99 -7.54 9.78
C ASN A 187 4.04 -8.10 8.71
N GLY A 188 4.17 -9.39 8.37
CA GLY A 188 3.32 -10.05 7.38
C GLY A 188 3.64 -9.73 5.91
N SER A 189 4.68 -8.93 5.65
CA SER A 189 5.14 -8.60 4.30
C SER A 189 6.35 -9.45 3.92
N PHE A 190 6.45 -9.85 2.66
CA PHE A 190 7.55 -10.63 2.09
C PHE A 190 7.78 -10.27 0.62
N GLU A 191 8.90 -10.65 0.08
CA GLU A 191 9.17 -10.54 -1.35
C GLU A 191 8.75 -11.86 -2.02
N GLY A 192 7.55 -11.82 -2.61
CA GLY A 192 6.94 -12.97 -3.24
C GLY A 192 7.16 -13.02 -4.74
N PRO A 193 6.51 -13.97 -5.43
CA PRO A 193 6.65 -14.17 -6.86
C PRO A 193 6.19 -12.95 -7.66
N THR A 194 6.78 -12.84 -8.86
CA THR A 194 6.39 -11.84 -9.86
C THR A 194 4.98 -12.14 -10.38
N VAL A 195 4.23 -11.08 -10.62
CA VAL A 195 2.88 -11.12 -11.19
C VAL A 195 2.85 -10.26 -12.43
N GLN A 196 2.45 -10.85 -13.55
CA GLN A 196 2.13 -10.09 -14.75
C GLN A 196 0.63 -9.77 -14.74
N LEU A 197 0.31 -8.49 -14.67
CA LEU A 197 -1.06 -7.99 -14.72
C LEU A 197 -1.39 -7.62 -16.16
N ARG A 198 -2.55 -8.03 -16.65
CA ARG A 198 -3.03 -7.73 -18.00
C ARG A 198 -4.45 -7.17 -17.94
N ALA A 199 -4.71 -6.15 -18.75
CA ALA A 199 -6.07 -5.64 -18.95
C ALA A 199 -6.22 -5.01 -20.33
N ARG A 200 -7.43 -5.01 -20.84
CA ARG A 200 -7.78 -4.25 -22.04
C ARG A 200 -8.22 -2.85 -21.62
N PHE A 201 -7.41 -1.84 -21.95
CA PHE A 201 -7.68 -0.46 -21.63
C PHE A 201 -7.41 0.46 -22.83
N ALA A 202 -8.27 1.46 -23.05
CA ALA A 202 -8.19 2.37 -24.21
C ALA A 202 -8.08 1.66 -25.56
N GLY A 203 -8.77 0.51 -25.73
CA GLY A 203 -8.83 -0.24 -26.98
C GLY A 203 -7.65 -1.17 -27.25
N ALA A 204 -6.63 -1.20 -26.40
CA ALA A 204 -5.45 -2.06 -26.53
C ALA A 204 -5.25 -2.93 -25.28
N GLU A 205 -4.57 -4.06 -25.46
CA GLU A 205 -4.09 -4.87 -24.35
C GLU A 205 -2.87 -4.21 -23.72
N ARG A 206 -2.86 -4.15 -22.39
CA ARG A 206 -1.81 -3.52 -21.60
C ARG A 206 -1.35 -4.50 -20.54
N SER A 207 -0.07 -4.40 -20.19
CA SER A 207 0.53 -5.25 -19.15
C SER A 207 1.39 -4.43 -18.20
N TRP A 208 1.38 -4.85 -16.93
CA TRP A 208 2.19 -4.27 -15.85
C TRP A 208 2.82 -5.40 -15.05
N ILE A 209 3.93 -5.12 -14.41
CA ILE A 209 4.63 -6.07 -13.56
C ILE A 209 4.47 -5.64 -12.10
N GLY A 210 4.08 -6.58 -11.26
CA GLY A 210 4.00 -6.42 -9.82
C GLY A 210 4.59 -7.62 -9.09
N HIS A 211 4.54 -7.60 -7.77
CA HIS A 211 5.02 -8.67 -6.90
C HIS A 211 4.00 -8.96 -5.81
N ILE A 212 3.84 -10.23 -5.45
CA ILE A 212 3.06 -10.59 -4.26
C ILE A 212 3.83 -10.11 -3.03
N ARG A 213 3.17 -9.31 -2.19
CA ARG A 213 3.79 -8.73 -0.99
C ARG A 213 3.19 -9.23 0.30
N ARG A 214 1.94 -9.67 0.30
CA ARG A 214 1.29 -10.21 1.49
C ARG A 214 0.18 -11.20 1.14
N VAL A 215 -0.14 -12.02 2.12
CA VAL A 215 -1.31 -12.89 2.14
C VAL A 215 -2.27 -12.32 3.16
N GLU A 216 -3.52 -12.05 2.78
CA GLU A 216 -4.57 -11.76 3.75
C GLU A 216 -4.95 -13.09 4.40
N GLY A 217 -4.54 -13.27 5.68
CA GLY A 217 -4.52 -14.55 6.37
C GLY A 217 -5.89 -15.19 6.65
N GLU A 218 -6.99 -14.64 6.15
CA GLU A 218 -8.32 -15.17 6.31
C GLU A 218 -8.75 -15.95 5.07
N LEU A 219 -9.00 -17.25 5.27
CA LEU A 219 -9.62 -18.10 4.27
C LEU A 219 -11.13 -17.81 4.27
N ASP A 220 -11.68 -17.39 3.14
CA ASP A 220 -13.14 -17.23 3.00
C ASP A 220 -13.81 -18.63 3.13
N PRO A 221 -14.61 -18.87 4.17
CA PRO A 221 -15.17 -20.20 4.43
C PRO A 221 -16.19 -20.64 3.38
N ARG A 222 -16.75 -19.73 2.58
CA ARG A 222 -17.74 -20.04 1.55
C ARG A 222 -17.09 -20.40 0.22
N THR A 223 -16.04 -19.66 -0.15
CA THR A 223 -15.37 -19.80 -1.44
C THR A 223 -14.09 -20.63 -1.36
N ARG A 224 -13.53 -20.84 -0.15
CA ARG A 224 -12.22 -21.44 0.10
C ARG A 224 -11.09 -20.75 -0.66
N MET A 225 -11.22 -19.41 -0.81
CA MET A 225 -10.21 -18.62 -1.46
C MET A 225 -9.34 -17.90 -0.42
N VAL A 226 -8.06 -17.86 -0.70
CA VAL A 226 -7.07 -17.04 0.01
C VAL A 226 -6.80 -15.81 -0.83
N ARG A 227 -6.73 -14.64 -0.20
CA ARG A 227 -6.44 -13.39 -0.88
C ARG A 227 -4.96 -13.11 -0.84
N LEU A 228 -4.34 -13.09 -2.02
CA LEU A 228 -3.00 -12.55 -2.20
C LEU A 228 -3.09 -11.08 -2.59
N VAL A 229 -2.13 -10.29 -2.13
CA VAL A 229 -2.05 -8.89 -2.51
C VAL A 229 -0.77 -8.68 -3.31
N ALA A 230 -0.97 -8.33 -4.57
CA ALA A 230 0.09 -7.87 -5.45
C ALA A 230 0.25 -6.36 -5.35
N GLU A 231 1.48 -5.87 -5.28
CA GLU A 231 1.80 -4.45 -5.34
C GLU A 231 2.51 -4.14 -6.66
N VAL A 232 2.15 -2.99 -7.24
CA VAL A 232 2.83 -2.39 -8.38
C VAL A 232 3.38 -1.05 -7.95
N GLU A 233 4.69 -0.89 -8.08
CA GLU A 233 5.40 0.34 -7.74
C GLU A 233 5.31 1.34 -8.90
N GLU A 234 5.26 2.64 -8.56
CA GLU A 234 5.23 3.75 -9.53
C GLU A 234 4.19 3.58 -10.66
N PRO A 235 2.93 3.20 -10.37
CA PRO A 235 1.92 2.86 -11.38
C PRO A 235 1.55 4.03 -12.31
N PHE A 236 1.92 5.26 -11.92
CA PHE A 236 1.66 6.50 -12.66
C PHE A 236 2.94 7.14 -13.22
N ARG A 237 4.07 6.39 -13.23
CA ARG A 237 5.33 6.92 -13.79
C ARG A 237 5.09 7.33 -15.23
N PRO A 238 5.47 8.56 -15.62
CA PRO A 238 5.47 8.95 -17.01
C PRO A 238 6.57 8.15 -17.72
N GLY A 239 6.16 7.11 -18.42
CA GLY A 239 6.99 6.36 -19.36
C GLY A 239 6.87 6.95 -20.76
N ASP A 240 7.41 6.24 -21.75
CA ASP A 240 7.16 6.53 -23.18
C ASP A 240 5.64 6.70 -23.40
N ASP A 241 5.24 7.53 -24.38
CA ASP A 241 3.84 7.85 -24.76
C ASP A 241 2.91 6.62 -24.95
N ARG A 242 3.45 5.42 -24.79
CA ARG A 242 2.77 4.12 -24.89
C ARG A 242 2.42 3.48 -23.56
N GLU A 243 2.99 3.95 -22.44
CA GLU A 243 2.71 3.39 -21.12
C GLU A 243 1.47 4.06 -20.53
N VAL A 244 0.44 3.26 -20.41
CA VAL A 244 -0.82 3.67 -19.77
C VAL A 244 -0.70 3.38 -18.28
N PRO A 245 -0.99 4.35 -17.40
CA PRO A 245 -0.92 4.14 -15.96
C PRO A 245 -1.91 3.08 -15.49
N LEU A 246 -1.49 2.25 -14.54
CA LEU A 246 -2.35 1.28 -13.87
C LEU A 246 -3.27 2.01 -12.89
N SER A 247 -4.44 2.40 -13.39
CA SER A 247 -5.36 3.24 -12.62
C SER A 247 -6.22 2.41 -11.67
N PRO A 248 -6.46 2.88 -10.42
CA PRO A 248 -7.44 2.29 -9.53
C PRO A 248 -8.82 2.19 -10.16
N GLY A 249 -9.53 1.09 -9.88
CA GLY A 249 -10.81 0.75 -10.49
C GLY A 249 -10.70 -0.10 -11.77
N LEU A 250 -9.49 -0.34 -12.28
CA LEU A 250 -9.29 -1.24 -13.41
C LEU A 250 -9.35 -2.70 -12.93
N TYR A 251 -10.08 -3.54 -13.67
CA TYR A 251 -10.11 -4.98 -13.45
C TYR A 251 -9.04 -5.64 -14.31
N VAL A 252 -8.18 -6.46 -13.67
CA VAL A 252 -7.01 -7.07 -14.32
C VAL A 252 -7.02 -8.58 -14.18
N GLU A 253 -6.49 -9.25 -15.18
CA GLU A 253 -6.05 -10.64 -15.10
C GLU A 253 -4.59 -10.65 -14.62
N ALA A 254 -4.32 -11.48 -13.61
CA ALA A 254 -3.00 -11.63 -12.99
C ALA A 254 -2.47 -13.03 -13.27
N GLU A 255 -1.30 -13.09 -13.89
CA GLU A 255 -0.53 -14.30 -14.12
C GLU A 255 0.62 -14.34 -13.12
N ILE A 256 0.52 -15.22 -12.12
CA ILE A 256 1.47 -15.32 -11.02
C ILE A 256 2.47 -16.44 -11.34
N SER A 257 3.77 -16.09 -11.34
CA SER A 257 4.84 -17.08 -11.49
C SER A 257 4.90 -18.00 -10.29
N GLY A 258 4.85 -19.30 -10.54
CA GLY A 258 4.83 -20.32 -9.51
C GLY A 258 6.14 -21.09 -9.39
N ARG A 259 6.10 -22.19 -8.64
CA ARG A 259 7.24 -23.07 -8.43
C ARG A 259 7.65 -23.74 -9.73
N ARG A 260 8.94 -24.04 -9.85
CA ARG A 260 9.46 -24.86 -10.95
C ARG A 260 9.30 -26.33 -10.65
N ALA A 261 8.55 -27.04 -11.51
CA ALA A 261 8.47 -28.49 -11.48
C ALA A 261 9.59 -29.09 -12.36
N GLY A 262 10.37 -29.98 -11.78
CA GLY A 262 11.37 -30.78 -12.49
C GLY A 262 10.88 -32.20 -12.72
N GLY A 263 11.28 -32.85 -13.84
CA GLY A 263 10.92 -34.22 -14.11
C GLY A 263 9.45 -34.48 -14.44
N VAL A 264 8.76 -33.46 -14.98
CA VAL A 264 7.34 -33.53 -15.35
C VAL A 264 7.18 -33.40 -16.87
N PHE A 265 6.08 -33.92 -17.38
CA PHE A 265 5.69 -33.78 -18.79
C PHE A 265 4.50 -32.84 -18.90
N VAL A 266 4.56 -31.92 -19.88
CA VAL A 266 3.44 -31.02 -20.18
C VAL A 266 2.77 -31.51 -21.45
N LEU A 267 1.51 -31.83 -21.34
CA LEU A 267 0.71 -32.29 -22.47
C LEU A 267 -0.47 -31.35 -22.70
N PRO A 268 -0.95 -31.17 -23.94
CA PRO A 268 -2.20 -30.50 -24.21
C PRO A 268 -3.36 -31.21 -23.47
N ARG A 269 -4.33 -30.45 -23.02
CA ARG A 269 -5.52 -31.01 -22.33
C ARG A 269 -6.27 -32.05 -23.19
N SER A 270 -6.19 -31.94 -24.48
CA SER A 270 -6.75 -32.92 -25.43
C SER A 270 -6.12 -34.32 -25.34
N ALA A 271 -4.93 -34.44 -24.75
CA ALA A 271 -4.31 -35.73 -24.45
C ALA A 271 -4.96 -36.49 -23.28
N TRP A 272 -5.83 -35.80 -22.51
CA TRP A 272 -6.47 -36.37 -21.34
C TRP A 272 -7.77 -37.08 -21.74
N TYR A 273 -7.70 -38.38 -21.86
CA TYR A 273 -8.81 -39.23 -22.31
C TYR A 273 -9.72 -39.57 -21.13
N GLU A 274 -11.03 -39.34 -21.28
CA GLU A 274 -12.10 -39.58 -20.31
C GLU A 274 -11.82 -39.03 -18.89
N GLY A 275 -10.94 -38.04 -18.77
CA GLY A 275 -10.64 -37.39 -17.48
C GLY A 275 -9.83 -38.23 -16.50
N THR A 276 -9.30 -39.37 -16.90
CA THR A 276 -8.55 -40.29 -16.04
C THR A 276 -7.30 -40.88 -16.67
N SER A 277 -7.24 -40.96 -17.98
CA SER A 277 -6.22 -41.73 -18.69
C SER A 277 -5.51 -40.96 -19.77
N ILE A 278 -4.38 -41.46 -20.23
CA ILE A 278 -3.63 -40.96 -21.39
C ILE A 278 -3.42 -42.15 -22.35
N LEU A 279 -3.57 -41.91 -23.62
CA LEU A 279 -3.39 -42.89 -24.67
C LEU A 279 -1.97 -42.74 -25.24
N VAL A 280 -1.13 -43.76 -25.07
CA VAL A 280 0.24 -43.83 -25.58
C VAL A 280 0.27 -44.79 -26.75
N VAL A 281 0.92 -44.39 -27.85
CA VAL A 281 1.10 -45.24 -29.04
C VAL A 281 2.50 -45.81 -29.04
N ASP A 282 2.59 -47.12 -29.17
CA ASP A 282 3.85 -47.88 -29.25
C ASP A 282 4.45 -47.84 -30.68
N ASP A 283 5.60 -48.51 -30.84
CA ASP A 283 6.27 -48.58 -32.16
C ASP A 283 5.49 -49.44 -33.18
N GLU A 284 4.59 -50.31 -32.72
CA GLU A 284 3.72 -51.14 -33.55
C GLU A 284 2.37 -50.47 -33.89
N THR A 285 2.26 -49.19 -33.58
CA THR A 285 1.04 -48.36 -33.77
C THR A 285 -0.16 -48.81 -32.98
N GLN A 286 0.05 -49.49 -31.82
CA GLN A 286 -1.01 -49.90 -30.91
C GLN A 286 -1.17 -48.92 -29.76
N ILE A 287 -2.42 -48.67 -29.34
CA ILE A 287 -2.72 -47.84 -28.19
C ILE A 287 -2.51 -48.64 -26.88
N SER A 288 -1.82 -48.01 -25.96
CA SER A 288 -1.78 -48.44 -24.55
C SER A 288 -2.48 -47.39 -23.69
N ILE A 289 -3.50 -47.82 -22.96
CA ILE A 289 -4.25 -46.95 -22.05
C ILE A 289 -3.51 -46.92 -20.72
N ARG A 290 -3.03 -45.72 -20.31
CA ARG A 290 -2.30 -45.58 -19.06
C ARG A 290 -2.99 -44.59 -18.15
N THR A 291 -2.95 -44.85 -16.85
CA THR A 291 -3.42 -43.91 -15.82
C THR A 291 -2.20 -43.16 -15.26
N PRO A 292 -1.95 -41.94 -15.70
CA PRO A 292 -0.82 -41.16 -15.23
C PRO A 292 -1.07 -40.58 -13.86
N GLU A 293 0.00 -40.25 -13.14
CA GLU A 293 -0.06 -39.39 -11.98
C GLU A 293 -0.05 -37.94 -12.44
N ILE A 294 -1.21 -37.29 -12.30
CA ILE A 294 -1.38 -35.90 -12.72
C ILE A 294 -1.01 -34.97 -11.56
N GLU A 295 -0.07 -34.09 -11.77
CA GLU A 295 0.31 -33.05 -10.81
C GLU A 295 -0.67 -31.86 -10.86
N ARG A 296 -1.07 -31.45 -12.08
CA ARG A 296 -1.97 -30.31 -12.27
C ARG A 296 -2.75 -30.43 -13.57
N VAL A 297 -4.02 -30.03 -13.51
CA VAL A 297 -4.85 -29.78 -14.67
C VAL A 297 -5.03 -28.29 -14.82
N ALA A 298 -4.43 -27.69 -15.87
CA ALA A 298 -4.60 -26.30 -16.22
C ALA A 298 -5.70 -26.13 -17.31
N ARG A 299 -5.92 -24.90 -17.75
CA ARG A 299 -6.97 -24.61 -18.75
C ARG A 299 -6.75 -25.36 -20.06
N ASP A 300 -5.54 -25.30 -20.59
CA ASP A 300 -5.18 -25.80 -21.91
C ASP A 300 -4.17 -26.96 -21.87
N THR A 301 -3.60 -27.26 -20.71
CA THR A 301 -2.55 -28.26 -20.51
C THR A 301 -2.80 -29.13 -19.28
N ILE A 302 -2.18 -30.30 -19.25
CA ILE A 302 -2.04 -31.15 -18.07
C ILE A 302 -0.55 -31.33 -17.77
N ILE A 303 -0.20 -31.32 -16.49
CA ILE A 303 1.16 -31.59 -16.02
C ILE A 303 1.15 -32.97 -15.39
N VAL A 304 1.94 -33.86 -15.96
CA VAL A 304 2.03 -35.28 -15.59
C VAL A 304 3.37 -35.52 -14.90
N ARG A 305 3.34 -36.11 -13.72
CA ARG A 305 4.52 -36.44 -12.92
C ARG A 305 5.11 -37.80 -13.28
N SER A 306 4.26 -38.77 -13.54
CA SER A 306 4.67 -40.14 -13.85
C SER A 306 3.61 -40.86 -14.69
N GLY A 307 3.97 -42.01 -15.27
CA GLY A 307 3.09 -42.85 -16.11
C GLY A 307 3.35 -42.72 -17.61
N ILE A 308 4.23 -41.78 -18.01
CA ILE A 308 4.76 -41.65 -19.38
C ILE A 308 6.26 -41.44 -19.33
N SER A 309 6.94 -41.74 -20.44
CA SER A 309 8.40 -41.60 -20.60
C SER A 309 8.74 -40.65 -21.72
N ALA A 310 9.95 -40.07 -21.64
CA ALA A 310 10.41 -39.15 -22.71
C ALA A 310 10.57 -39.93 -24.04
N GLY A 311 10.02 -39.35 -25.11
CA GLY A 311 10.06 -39.93 -26.45
C GLY A 311 8.84 -40.77 -26.79
N GLU A 312 7.95 -41.06 -25.86
CA GLU A 312 6.67 -41.75 -26.15
C GLU A 312 5.71 -40.81 -26.94
N ARG A 313 4.90 -41.40 -27.80
CA ARG A 313 3.91 -40.69 -28.60
C ARG A 313 2.57 -40.73 -27.90
N VAL A 314 2.03 -39.54 -27.62
CA VAL A 314 0.73 -39.39 -26.93
C VAL A 314 -0.34 -38.94 -27.94
N VAL A 315 -1.50 -39.56 -27.86
CA VAL A 315 -2.66 -39.22 -28.69
C VAL A 315 -3.25 -37.89 -28.21
N ILE A 316 -3.37 -36.92 -29.08
CA ILE A 316 -3.98 -35.61 -28.79
C ILE A 316 -5.30 -35.38 -29.57
N SER A 317 -5.59 -36.23 -30.55
CA SER A 317 -6.82 -36.17 -31.33
C SER A 317 -7.96 -36.89 -30.60
N PRO A 318 -9.19 -36.36 -30.59
CA PRO A 318 -10.32 -37.01 -29.97
C PRO A 318 -10.60 -38.35 -30.62
N LEU A 319 -10.71 -39.40 -29.77
CA LEU A 319 -11.15 -40.75 -30.14
C LEU A 319 -12.49 -41.03 -29.45
N GLU A 320 -13.50 -41.48 -30.19
CA GLU A 320 -14.84 -41.81 -29.64
C GLU A 320 -14.80 -43.02 -28.70
N ALA A 321 -13.92 -44.00 -29.01
CA ALA A 321 -13.68 -45.13 -28.16
C ALA A 321 -12.26 -45.69 -28.39
N ALA A 322 -11.47 -45.76 -27.33
CA ALA A 322 -10.16 -46.38 -27.35
C ALA A 322 -10.18 -47.69 -26.58
N VAL A 323 -9.62 -48.71 -27.16
CA VAL A 323 -9.44 -50.02 -26.52
C VAL A 323 -7.95 -50.33 -26.47
N ASP A 324 -7.50 -50.89 -25.37
CA ASP A 324 -6.10 -51.29 -25.20
C ASP A 324 -5.67 -52.29 -26.30
N GLY A 325 -4.53 -52.06 -26.94
CA GLY A 325 -4.06 -52.84 -28.10
C GLY A 325 -4.71 -52.44 -29.45
N MET A 326 -5.57 -51.46 -29.51
CA MET A 326 -6.17 -50.97 -30.77
C MET A 326 -5.13 -50.36 -31.68
N ARG A 327 -5.10 -50.76 -32.94
CA ARG A 327 -4.23 -50.15 -33.95
C ARG A 327 -4.76 -48.83 -34.47
N VAL A 328 -3.91 -47.83 -34.51
CA VAL A 328 -4.22 -46.50 -34.97
C VAL A 328 -3.32 -46.09 -36.13
N LYS A 329 -3.86 -45.23 -36.97
CA LYS A 329 -3.06 -44.58 -38.01
C LYS A 329 -2.51 -43.24 -37.46
N ILE A 330 -1.18 -43.15 -37.46
CA ILE A 330 -0.54 -41.89 -37.07
C ILE A 330 -0.75 -40.89 -38.21
N GLY A 331 -1.45 -39.82 -37.93
CA GLY A 331 -1.51 -38.67 -38.85
C GLY A 331 -0.25 -37.80 -38.63
N ASP A 332 0.29 -37.22 -39.69
CA ASP A 332 1.29 -36.17 -39.57
C ASP A 332 0.65 -34.96 -38.91
N GLY A 333 0.70 -34.92 -37.59
CA GLY A 333 0.30 -33.77 -36.78
C GLY A 333 1.27 -32.62 -37.06
N GLY A 334 0.80 -31.65 -37.82
CA GLY A 334 1.54 -30.43 -38.01
C GLY A 334 1.85 -29.79 -36.66
N THR A 335 3.11 -29.54 -36.39
CA THR A 335 3.58 -28.62 -35.38
C THR A 335 3.08 -27.23 -35.77
N GLU A 336 2.05 -26.68 -35.12
CA GLU A 336 1.79 -25.24 -35.04
C GLU A 336 2.19 -24.72 -33.65
#